data_5942a025453169d5679561d9668db7ba
#
_entry.id   5942a025453169d5679561d9668db7ba
#
_cell.length_a   1.000
_cell.length_b   1.000
_cell.length_c   1.000
_cell.angle_alpha   90.00
_cell.angle_beta   90.00
_cell.angle_gamma   90.00
#
_symmetry.space_group_name_H-M   'P 1'
#
loop_
_entity.id
_entity.type
_entity.pdbx_description
1 polymer ?
#
loop_
_entity_poly.entity_id
_entity_poly.type
_entity_poly.pdbx_seq_one_letter_code
_entity_poly.pdbx_strand_id
1 'polypeptide(L)'
;MLEGLTTNVLGTMHVADAARASGVSTFVQISTDKAVNPTNVMGASKRMAECFCQALDAEEGKTRFVTVRFGNVLGSTGSVVELFRKQISEGGPVTVTDPKMKRYFMTVSESVELVLAASALGSTQSGQAGKIYVLDMGKPVLILDLAKQMIRLSGCTLNTDISITYTGLRPGEKLFEEMFHGSEDYDETSQSGIFLAAP
;
A
#
# COMPACT_ATOMS: atom_id res chain seq x y z
N MET A 1 -6.00 12.19 -13.48
CA MET A 1 -6.93 12.29 -12.33
C MET A 1 -8.18 11.44 -12.52
N LEU A 2 -8.95 11.64 -13.61
CA LEU A 2 -10.17 10.89 -13.88
C LEU A 2 -9.95 9.38 -13.91
N GLU A 3 -8.90 8.89 -14.56
CA GLU A 3 -8.57 7.46 -14.66
C GLU A 3 -8.43 6.79 -13.28
N GLY A 4 -7.75 7.45 -12.33
CA GLY A 4 -7.62 6.92 -10.97
C GLY A 4 -8.96 6.81 -10.24
N LEU A 5 -9.87 7.76 -10.43
CA LEU A 5 -11.22 7.70 -9.87
C LEU A 5 -12.05 6.62 -10.57
N THR A 6 -12.00 6.57 -11.90
CA THR A 6 -12.73 5.56 -12.66
C THR A 6 -12.29 4.14 -12.30
N THR A 7 -10.99 3.89 -12.26
CA THR A 7 -10.44 2.56 -11.95
C THR A 7 -10.61 2.20 -10.48
N ASN A 8 -10.20 3.07 -9.56
CA ASN A 8 -10.16 2.72 -8.14
C ASN A 8 -11.54 2.80 -7.46
N VAL A 9 -12.41 3.71 -7.89
CA VAL A 9 -13.74 3.87 -7.27
C VAL A 9 -14.79 3.12 -8.06
N LEU A 10 -15.09 3.56 -9.30
CA LEU A 10 -16.14 2.94 -10.10
C LEU A 10 -15.81 1.48 -10.44
N GLY A 11 -14.54 1.17 -10.76
CA GLY A 11 -14.09 -0.20 -11.00
C GLY A 11 -14.32 -1.09 -9.78
N THR A 12 -13.95 -0.64 -8.58
CA THR A 12 -14.20 -1.38 -7.33
C THR A 12 -15.70 -1.56 -7.11
N MET A 13 -16.52 -0.50 -7.28
CA MET A 13 -17.98 -0.59 -7.12
C MET A 13 -18.58 -1.65 -8.06
N HIS A 14 -18.27 -1.61 -9.34
CA HIS A 14 -18.81 -2.55 -10.32
C HIS A 14 -18.41 -4.00 -10.03
N VAL A 15 -17.14 -4.25 -9.66
CA VAL A 15 -16.69 -5.61 -9.36
C VAL A 15 -17.26 -6.11 -8.03
N ALA A 16 -17.36 -5.27 -7.01
CA ALA A 16 -17.96 -5.60 -5.73
C ALA A 16 -19.47 -5.92 -5.86
N ASP A 17 -20.21 -5.11 -6.62
CA ASP A 17 -21.62 -5.36 -6.90
C ASP A 17 -21.83 -6.65 -7.69
N ALA A 18 -20.99 -6.91 -8.68
CA ALA A 18 -21.02 -8.16 -9.45
C ALA A 18 -20.69 -9.37 -8.56
N ALA A 19 -19.71 -9.29 -7.68
CA ALA A 19 -19.37 -10.34 -6.72
C ALA A 19 -20.54 -10.65 -5.78
N ARG A 20 -21.20 -9.62 -5.24
CA ARG A 20 -22.38 -9.75 -4.40
C ARG A 20 -23.55 -10.38 -5.16
N ALA A 21 -23.84 -9.92 -6.37
CA ALA A 21 -24.92 -10.47 -7.22
C ALA A 21 -24.67 -11.92 -7.61
N SER A 22 -23.40 -12.33 -7.78
CA SER A 22 -23.00 -13.69 -8.11
C SER A 22 -22.87 -14.62 -6.89
N GLY A 23 -23.08 -14.11 -5.68
CA GLY A 23 -22.98 -14.90 -4.44
C GLY A 23 -21.56 -15.34 -4.10
N VAL A 24 -20.55 -14.57 -4.47
CA VAL A 24 -19.15 -14.79 -4.07
C VAL A 24 -19.06 -14.76 -2.54
N SER A 25 -18.43 -15.74 -1.94
CA SER A 25 -18.35 -15.85 -0.47
C SER A 25 -17.45 -14.75 0.14
N THR A 26 -16.35 -14.41 -0.52
CA THR A 26 -15.40 -13.42 -0.03
C THR A 26 -14.86 -12.56 -1.17
N PHE A 27 -14.96 -11.26 -1.01
CA PHE A 27 -14.34 -10.25 -1.88
C PHE A 27 -13.19 -9.57 -1.12
N VAL A 28 -12.00 -9.54 -1.68
CA VAL A 28 -10.83 -8.93 -1.04
C VAL A 28 -10.45 -7.64 -1.75
N GLN A 29 -10.60 -6.51 -1.05
CA GLN A 29 -10.20 -5.19 -1.52
C GLN A 29 -8.75 -4.91 -1.12
N ILE A 30 -7.86 -4.85 -2.10
CA ILE A 30 -6.47 -4.45 -1.88
C ILE A 30 -6.39 -2.92 -1.79
N SER A 31 -5.84 -2.42 -0.68
CA SER A 31 -5.63 -1.01 -0.42
C SER A 31 -4.17 -0.68 -0.10
N THR A 32 -3.91 0.52 0.38
CA THR A 32 -2.56 1.08 0.52
C THR A 32 -2.47 2.00 1.74
N ASP A 33 -1.27 2.14 2.31
CA ASP A 33 -0.90 3.15 3.30
C ASP A 33 -1.26 4.59 2.87
N LYS A 34 -1.29 4.86 1.57
CA LYS A 34 -1.63 6.18 1.00
C LYS A 34 -3.13 6.52 1.07
N ALA A 35 -3.98 5.55 1.42
CA ALA A 35 -5.39 5.76 1.75
C ALA A 35 -5.59 6.38 3.15
N VAL A 36 -4.56 6.33 4.00
CA VAL A 36 -4.55 6.97 5.32
C VAL A 36 -4.23 8.45 5.17
N ASN A 37 -5.07 9.34 5.71
CA ASN A 37 -4.89 10.80 5.61
C ASN A 37 -4.46 11.23 4.19
N PRO A 38 -5.24 10.92 3.14
CA PRO A 38 -4.79 11.02 1.75
C PRO A 38 -4.51 12.46 1.36
N THR A 39 -3.36 12.70 0.75
CA THR A 39 -2.91 14.03 0.27
C THR A 39 -2.95 14.15 -1.25
N ASN A 40 -3.33 13.08 -1.95
CA ASN A 40 -3.41 13.03 -3.41
C ASN A 40 -4.61 12.20 -3.89
N VAL A 41 -4.95 12.34 -5.17
CA VAL A 41 -6.13 11.67 -5.78
C VAL A 41 -6.05 10.16 -5.71
N MET A 42 -4.85 9.56 -5.85
CA MET A 42 -4.70 8.10 -5.78
C MET A 42 -5.05 7.59 -4.38
N GLY A 43 -4.50 8.20 -3.32
CA GLY A 43 -4.82 7.85 -1.94
C GLY A 43 -6.31 8.09 -1.62
N ALA A 44 -6.87 9.24 -2.03
CA ALA A 44 -8.27 9.56 -1.83
C ALA A 44 -9.20 8.56 -2.54
N SER A 45 -8.90 8.19 -3.78
CA SER A 45 -9.70 7.20 -4.53
C SER A 45 -9.64 5.81 -3.90
N LYS A 46 -8.48 5.41 -3.37
CA LYS A 46 -8.35 4.13 -2.64
C LYS A 46 -9.12 4.18 -1.31
N ARG A 47 -9.10 5.31 -0.59
CA ARG A 47 -9.91 5.48 0.63
C ARG A 47 -11.42 5.41 0.34
N MET A 48 -11.87 6.00 -0.76
CA MET A 48 -13.28 5.87 -1.18
C MET A 48 -13.66 4.41 -1.46
N ALA A 49 -12.77 3.65 -2.11
CA ALA A 49 -12.98 2.22 -2.35
C ALA A 49 -13.02 1.42 -1.03
N GLU A 50 -12.15 1.74 -0.05
CA GLU A 50 -12.23 1.16 1.30
C GLU A 50 -13.59 1.41 1.93
N CYS A 51 -14.03 2.69 2.00
CA CYS A 51 -15.31 3.07 2.59
C CYS A 51 -16.50 2.35 1.92
N PHE A 52 -16.47 2.21 0.60
CA PHE A 52 -17.50 1.48 -0.14
C PHE A 52 -17.55 0.00 0.27
N CYS A 53 -16.40 -0.68 0.28
CA CYS A 53 -16.34 -2.09 0.69
C CYS A 53 -16.70 -2.28 2.18
N GLN A 54 -16.31 -1.35 3.06
CA GLN A 54 -16.69 -1.34 4.47
C GLN A 54 -18.22 -1.22 4.64
N ALA A 55 -18.86 -0.33 3.87
CA ALA A 55 -20.31 -0.17 3.89
C ALA A 55 -21.03 -1.45 3.43
N LEU A 56 -20.55 -2.08 2.36
CA LEU A 56 -21.11 -3.35 1.88
C LEU A 56 -20.93 -4.48 2.88
N ASP A 57 -19.81 -4.53 3.60
CA ASP A 57 -19.53 -5.55 4.61
C ASP A 57 -20.36 -5.38 5.88
N ALA A 58 -20.79 -4.14 6.17
CA ALA A 58 -21.68 -3.83 7.29
C ALA A 58 -23.17 -4.16 6.99
N GLU A 59 -23.54 -4.28 5.72
CA GLU A 59 -24.86 -4.74 5.31
C GLU A 59 -25.02 -6.25 5.51
N GLU A 60 -26.23 -6.70 5.86
CA GLU A 60 -26.54 -8.13 5.89
C GLU A 60 -26.47 -8.72 4.48
N GLY A 61 -25.57 -9.71 4.28
CA GLY A 61 -25.36 -10.33 2.99
C GLY A 61 -24.56 -11.63 3.08
N LYS A 62 -24.46 -12.33 1.94
CA LYS A 62 -23.71 -13.60 1.83
C LYS A 62 -22.22 -13.37 1.50
N THR A 63 -21.89 -12.21 0.94
CA THR A 63 -20.53 -11.85 0.54
C THR A 63 -19.87 -11.05 1.63
N ARG A 64 -18.71 -11.51 2.12
CA ARG A 64 -17.83 -10.78 3.01
C ARG A 64 -16.91 -9.88 2.18
N PHE A 65 -16.75 -8.62 2.61
CA PHE A 65 -15.85 -7.66 1.97
C PHE A 65 -14.67 -7.37 2.89
N VAL A 66 -13.55 -8.01 2.61
CA VAL A 66 -12.32 -7.91 3.40
C VAL A 66 -11.40 -6.87 2.78
N THR A 67 -11.16 -5.77 3.48
CA THR A 67 -10.20 -4.74 3.04
C THR A 67 -8.83 -5.00 3.67
N VAL A 68 -7.78 -5.02 2.84
CA VAL A 68 -6.40 -5.23 3.28
C VAL A 68 -5.54 -4.04 2.87
N ARG A 69 -4.90 -3.39 3.85
CA ARG A 69 -4.06 -2.21 3.68
C ARG A 69 -2.59 -2.55 3.92
N PHE A 70 -1.70 -2.17 3.02
CA PHE A 70 -0.26 -2.31 3.17
C PHE A 70 0.51 -1.24 2.36
N GLY A 71 1.82 -1.13 2.59
CA GLY A 71 2.70 -0.15 1.95
C GLY A 71 3.22 -0.61 0.59
N ASN A 72 4.48 -0.25 0.29
CA ASN A 72 5.05 -0.60 -1.01
C ASN A 72 5.51 -2.06 -1.04
N VAL A 73 5.37 -2.69 -2.21
CA VAL A 73 5.90 -4.03 -2.48
C VAL A 73 7.14 -3.92 -3.37
N LEU A 74 8.23 -4.55 -2.94
CA LEU A 74 9.49 -4.56 -3.69
C LEU A 74 9.31 -5.24 -5.05
N GLY A 75 9.91 -4.64 -6.08
CA GLY A 75 9.87 -5.18 -7.44
C GLY A 75 8.54 -4.96 -8.18
N SER A 76 7.61 -4.14 -7.64
CA SER A 76 6.41 -3.74 -8.37
C SER A 76 6.75 -2.83 -9.55
N THR A 77 5.96 -2.89 -10.63
CA THR A 77 6.14 -2.06 -11.82
C THR A 77 6.13 -0.56 -11.47
N GLY A 78 7.14 0.18 -11.95
CA GLY A 78 7.31 1.60 -11.67
C GLY A 78 7.80 1.90 -10.25
N SER A 79 8.32 0.89 -9.54
CA SER A 79 8.87 1.07 -8.19
C SER A 79 10.16 1.91 -8.21
N VAL A 80 10.45 2.53 -7.06
CA VAL A 80 11.71 3.27 -6.85
C VAL A 80 12.96 2.42 -7.10
N VAL A 81 12.89 1.11 -6.84
CA VAL A 81 13.99 0.17 -7.09
C VAL A 81 14.26 0.04 -8.58
N GLU A 82 13.23 -0.08 -9.42
CA GLU A 82 13.38 -0.12 -10.87
C GLU A 82 13.90 1.20 -11.43
N LEU A 83 13.38 2.32 -10.91
CA LEU A 83 13.86 3.64 -11.29
C LEU A 83 15.35 3.79 -10.98
N PHE A 84 15.78 3.46 -9.77
CA PHE A 84 17.19 3.54 -9.37
C PHE A 84 18.07 2.60 -10.20
N ARG A 85 17.62 1.37 -10.45
CA ARG A 85 18.36 0.43 -11.30
C ARG A 85 18.58 1.00 -12.71
N LYS A 86 17.54 1.57 -13.29
CA LYS A 86 17.62 2.22 -14.61
C LYS A 86 18.61 3.39 -14.57
N GLN A 87 18.46 4.32 -13.62
CA GLN A 87 19.34 5.48 -13.50
C GLN A 87 20.81 5.09 -13.30
N ILE A 88 21.08 4.06 -12.49
CA ILE A 88 22.43 3.56 -12.29
C ILE A 88 23.00 2.96 -13.59
N SER A 89 22.21 2.18 -14.32
CA SER A 89 22.66 1.60 -15.60
C SER A 89 22.92 2.65 -16.70
N GLU A 90 22.31 3.82 -16.58
CA GLU A 90 22.49 4.97 -17.48
C GLU A 90 23.64 5.90 -17.04
N GLY A 91 24.36 5.60 -15.95
CA GLY A 91 25.46 6.42 -15.41
C GLY A 91 25.00 7.53 -14.43
N GLY A 92 23.75 7.50 -14.00
CA GLY A 92 23.19 8.46 -13.03
C GLY A 92 22.75 9.78 -13.65
N PRO A 93 22.41 10.78 -12.84
CA PRO A 93 22.35 10.72 -11.38
C PRO A 93 21.16 9.88 -10.88
N VAL A 94 21.27 9.32 -9.68
CA VAL A 94 20.13 8.74 -8.97
C VAL A 94 19.32 9.87 -8.32
N THR A 95 18.01 9.91 -8.58
CA THR A 95 17.13 10.98 -8.09
C THR A 95 16.37 10.55 -6.84
N VAL A 96 16.54 11.28 -5.76
CA VAL A 96 15.81 11.09 -4.50
C VAL A 96 14.97 12.33 -4.23
N THR A 97 13.72 12.16 -3.84
CA THR A 97 12.81 13.30 -3.65
C THR A 97 13.24 14.19 -2.48
N ASP A 98 13.53 13.57 -1.33
CA ASP A 98 13.98 14.27 -0.13
C ASP A 98 14.93 13.36 0.68
N PRO A 99 16.01 13.89 1.29
CA PRO A 99 16.94 13.08 2.06
C PRO A 99 16.34 12.41 3.30
N LYS A 100 15.22 12.92 3.80
CA LYS A 100 14.52 12.38 4.98
C LYS A 100 13.36 11.44 4.61
N MET A 101 13.07 11.26 3.33
CA MET A 101 11.94 10.44 2.86
C MET A 101 12.09 8.99 3.29
N LYS A 102 11.05 8.46 3.92
CA LYS A 102 10.96 7.04 4.31
C LYS A 102 9.75 6.38 3.67
N ARG A 103 9.87 5.11 3.37
CA ARG A 103 8.78 4.26 2.88
C ARG A 103 8.84 2.90 3.52
N TYR A 104 7.68 2.32 3.71
CA TYR A 104 7.55 0.91 4.09
C TYR A 104 7.73 0.04 2.86
N PHE A 105 8.41 -1.10 3.04
CA PHE A 105 8.59 -2.09 1.98
C PHE A 105 8.33 -3.50 2.51
N MET A 106 7.73 -4.30 1.66
CA MET A 106 7.46 -5.71 1.87
C MET A 106 7.84 -6.48 0.62
N THR A 107 8.25 -7.72 0.74
CA THR A 107 8.46 -8.60 -0.44
C THR A 107 7.13 -9.04 -1.02
N VAL A 108 7.14 -9.48 -2.29
CA VAL A 108 5.93 -10.05 -2.92
C VAL A 108 5.43 -11.26 -2.15
N SER A 109 6.33 -12.17 -1.74
CA SER A 109 5.95 -13.38 -1.00
C SER A 109 5.26 -13.04 0.32
N GLU A 110 5.87 -12.16 1.13
CA GLU A 110 5.26 -11.69 2.39
C GLU A 110 3.89 -11.06 2.16
N SER A 111 3.76 -10.19 1.15
CA SER A 111 2.48 -9.52 0.87
C SER A 111 1.40 -10.52 0.48
N VAL A 112 1.72 -11.51 -0.36
CA VAL A 112 0.77 -12.55 -0.78
C VAL A 112 0.34 -13.43 0.40
N GLU A 113 1.30 -13.91 1.21
CA GLU A 113 1.01 -14.73 2.38
C GLU A 113 0.11 -14.00 3.39
N LEU A 114 0.43 -12.75 3.70
CA LEU A 114 -0.36 -11.96 4.66
C LEU A 114 -1.73 -11.55 4.10
N VAL A 115 -1.85 -11.26 2.79
CA VAL A 115 -3.14 -10.99 2.16
C VAL A 115 -4.04 -12.23 2.20
N LEU A 116 -3.51 -13.42 1.91
CA LEU A 116 -4.26 -14.67 2.01
C LEU A 116 -4.68 -14.96 3.46
N ALA A 117 -3.78 -14.75 4.42
CA ALA A 117 -4.09 -14.90 5.84
C ALA A 117 -5.17 -13.91 6.31
N ALA A 118 -5.06 -12.63 5.94
CA ALA A 118 -6.07 -11.60 6.24
C ALA A 118 -7.43 -11.95 5.61
N SER A 119 -7.41 -12.47 4.39
CA SER A 119 -8.62 -12.92 3.70
C SER A 119 -9.32 -14.08 4.44
N ALA A 120 -8.54 -15.04 4.92
CA ALA A 120 -9.04 -16.16 5.71
C ALA A 120 -9.62 -15.70 7.05
N LEU A 121 -8.92 -14.80 7.76
CA LEU A 121 -9.41 -14.20 9.01
C LEU A 121 -10.72 -13.45 8.78
N GLY A 122 -10.77 -12.58 7.78
CA GLY A 122 -11.96 -11.77 7.46
C GLY A 122 -13.16 -12.61 7.04
N SER A 123 -12.93 -13.78 6.43
CA SER A 123 -13.99 -14.70 6.01
C SER A 123 -14.61 -15.49 7.15
N THR A 124 -13.85 -15.74 8.22
CA THR A 124 -14.24 -16.69 9.27
C THR A 124 -14.64 -16.01 10.59
N GLN A 125 -14.15 -14.81 10.85
CA GLN A 125 -14.40 -14.11 12.11
C GLN A 125 -15.71 -13.32 12.07
N SER A 126 -16.66 -13.68 12.93
CA SER A 126 -17.87 -12.89 13.18
C SER A 126 -17.54 -11.63 14.00
N GLY A 127 -18.31 -10.55 13.79
CA GLY A 127 -18.15 -9.29 14.53
C GLY A 127 -17.02 -8.38 14.03
N GLN A 128 -16.40 -8.69 12.89
CA GLN A 128 -15.34 -7.90 12.29
C GLN A 128 -15.80 -7.15 11.02
N ALA A 129 -17.12 -7.03 10.84
CA ALA A 129 -17.70 -6.35 9.68
C ALA A 129 -17.24 -4.89 9.59
N GLY A 130 -16.87 -4.46 8.40
CA GLY A 130 -16.43 -3.10 8.10
C GLY A 130 -15.04 -2.74 8.60
N LYS A 131 -14.30 -3.64 9.26
CA LYS A 131 -12.92 -3.39 9.71
C LYS A 131 -11.90 -3.56 8.58
N ILE A 132 -10.73 -2.96 8.76
CA ILE A 132 -9.62 -3.02 7.79
C ILE A 132 -8.47 -3.83 8.38
N TYR A 133 -8.00 -4.82 7.62
CA TYR A 133 -6.79 -5.59 7.95
C TYR A 133 -5.57 -4.81 7.47
N VAL A 134 -4.67 -4.47 8.39
CA VAL A 134 -3.45 -3.71 8.11
C VAL A 134 -2.26 -4.64 8.29
N LEU A 135 -1.46 -4.80 7.23
CA LEU A 135 -0.29 -5.66 7.30
C LEU A 135 0.87 -4.94 8.01
N ASP A 136 1.55 -5.65 8.89
CA ASP A 136 2.76 -5.13 9.55
C ASP A 136 3.87 -4.96 8.53
N MET A 137 4.24 -3.73 8.29
CA MET A 137 5.30 -3.36 7.35
C MET A 137 6.68 -3.27 8.00
N GLY A 138 6.78 -3.59 9.29
CA GLY A 138 8.02 -3.46 10.04
C GLY A 138 8.52 -2.02 10.11
N LYS A 139 9.84 -1.83 9.97
CA LYS A 139 10.47 -0.50 10.05
C LYS A 139 10.53 0.17 8.70
N PRO A 140 10.20 1.47 8.60
CA PRO A 140 10.30 2.20 7.34
C PRO A 140 11.77 2.40 6.94
N VAL A 141 12.05 2.23 5.65
CA VAL A 141 13.38 2.36 5.04
C VAL A 141 13.59 3.79 4.54
N LEU A 142 14.74 4.37 4.83
CA LEU A 142 15.15 5.66 4.28
C LEU A 142 15.50 5.48 2.78
N ILE A 143 14.81 6.23 1.91
CA ILE A 143 15.00 6.10 0.45
C ILE A 143 16.42 6.46 0.02
N LEU A 144 17.04 7.42 0.70
CA LEU A 144 18.45 7.77 0.49
C LEU A 144 19.40 6.59 0.77
N ASP A 145 19.15 5.81 1.83
CA ASP A 145 20.00 4.65 2.16
C ASP A 145 19.77 3.53 1.16
N LEU A 146 18.55 3.31 0.70
CA LEU A 146 18.24 2.38 -0.39
C LEU A 146 19.04 2.76 -1.66
N ALA A 147 19.03 4.05 -2.05
CA ALA A 147 19.78 4.54 -3.20
C ALA A 147 21.29 4.25 -3.07
N LYS A 148 21.87 4.60 -1.90
CA LYS A 148 23.30 4.33 -1.62
C LYS A 148 23.65 2.85 -1.68
N GLN A 149 22.79 2.00 -1.12
CA GLN A 149 23.01 0.54 -1.17
C GLN A 149 22.96 0.00 -2.60
N MET A 150 21.99 0.46 -3.41
CA MET A 150 21.87 0.04 -4.80
C MET A 150 23.07 0.47 -5.65
N ILE A 151 23.57 1.70 -5.47
CA ILE A 151 24.81 2.17 -6.14
C ILE A 151 25.97 1.24 -5.78
N ARG A 152 26.17 0.93 -4.49
CA ARG A 152 27.26 0.05 -4.02
C ARG A 152 27.11 -1.37 -4.58
N LEU A 153 25.90 -1.93 -4.56
CA LEU A 153 25.64 -3.28 -5.09
C LEU A 153 25.85 -3.39 -6.61
N SER A 154 25.77 -2.27 -7.33
CA SER A 154 26.08 -2.20 -8.76
C SER A 154 27.57 -2.06 -9.06
N GLY A 155 28.44 -2.11 -8.03
CA GLY A 155 29.90 -1.96 -8.18
C GLY A 155 30.36 -0.51 -8.37
N CYS A 156 29.47 0.47 -8.21
CA CYS A 156 29.74 1.88 -8.39
C CYS A 156 30.04 2.59 -7.05
N THR A 157 30.86 3.63 -7.12
CA THR A 157 31.21 4.48 -5.97
C THR A 157 30.37 5.74 -5.97
N LEU A 158 29.71 6.03 -4.84
CA LEU A 158 28.93 7.24 -4.67
C LEU A 158 29.80 8.50 -4.83
N ASN A 159 29.31 9.48 -5.57
CA ASN A 159 29.94 10.77 -5.92
C ASN A 159 31.21 10.67 -6.78
N THR A 160 31.69 9.46 -7.09
CA THR A 160 32.75 9.24 -8.08
C THR A 160 32.16 8.79 -9.40
N ASP A 161 31.42 7.68 -9.36
CA ASP A 161 30.78 7.10 -10.56
C ASP A 161 29.33 7.57 -10.72
N ILE A 162 28.58 7.57 -9.62
CA ILE A 162 27.16 7.93 -9.59
C ILE A 162 26.89 8.97 -8.49
N SER A 163 26.30 10.08 -8.85
CA SER A 163 25.84 11.10 -7.89
C SER A 163 24.36 10.89 -7.52
N ILE A 164 23.97 11.45 -6.36
CA ILE A 164 22.56 11.54 -5.96
C ILE A 164 22.12 12.99 -6.04
N THR A 165 20.99 13.24 -6.67
CA THR A 165 20.36 14.55 -6.76
C THR A 165 19.00 14.57 -6.07
N TYR A 166 18.63 15.72 -5.47
CA TYR A 166 17.35 15.89 -4.79
C TYR A 166 16.39 16.68 -5.68
N THR A 167 15.20 16.12 -5.88
CA THR A 167 14.20 16.71 -6.80
C THR A 167 13.15 17.54 -6.09
N GLY A 168 13.07 17.48 -4.76
CA GLY A 168 11.99 18.10 -3.98
C GLY A 168 10.72 17.23 -3.96
N LEU A 169 9.87 17.46 -2.95
CA LEU A 169 8.58 16.76 -2.82
C LEU A 169 7.62 17.19 -3.94
N ARG A 170 6.91 16.25 -4.50
CA ARG A 170 5.83 16.52 -5.45
C ARG A 170 4.57 16.98 -4.71
N PRO A 171 3.69 17.77 -5.36
CA PRO A 171 2.40 18.12 -4.76
C PRO A 171 1.63 16.88 -4.31
N GLY A 172 1.23 16.84 -3.04
CA GLY A 172 0.51 15.71 -2.45
C GLY A 172 1.37 14.49 -2.14
N GLU A 173 2.70 14.59 -2.18
CA GLU A 173 3.60 13.53 -1.73
C GLU A 173 3.95 13.73 -0.25
N LYS A 174 3.79 12.67 0.55
CA LYS A 174 4.15 12.68 1.97
C LYS A 174 5.63 12.37 2.17
N LEU A 175 6.25 13.03 3.14
CA LEU A 175 7.61 12.68 3.58
C LEU A 175 7.64 11.30 4.27
N PHE A 176 6.61 11.02 5.08
CA PHE A 176 6.39 9.76 5.79
C PHE A 176 4.97 9.27 5.51
N GLU A 177 4.81 7.97 5.26
CA GLU A 177 3.50 7.34 5.14
C GLU A 177 3.05 6.80 6.50
N GLU A 178 1.73 6.73 6.69
CA GLU A 178 1.07 6.28 7.91
C GLU A 178 0.27 5.02 7.61
N MET A 179 0.25 4.05 8.52
CA MET A 179 -0.54 2.81 8.36
C MET A 179 -1.95 2.94 8.95
N PHE A 180 -2.11 3.83 9.94
CA PHE A 180 -3.35 4.06 10.67
C PHE A 180 -3.70 5.55 10.66
N HIS A 181 -4.99 5.90 10.71
CA HIS A 181 -5.41 7.26 11.01
C HIS A 181 -5.11 7.60 12.47
N GLY A 182 -4.82 8.86 12.79
CA GLY A 182 -4.44 9.26 14.14
C GLY A 182 -5.49 8.99 15.22
N SER A 183 -6.76 8.79 14.85
CA SER A 183 -7.88 8.43 15.74
C SER A 183 -8.37 6.99 15.51
N GLU A 184 -7.69 6.21 14.69
CA GLU A 184 -8.07 4.83 14.35
C GLU A 184 -7.51 3.90 15.42
N ASP A 185 -8.39 3.30 16.23
CA ASP A 185 -8.00 2.23 17.14
C ASP A 185 -7.69 0.96 16.33
N TYR A 186 -6.71 0.20 16.78
CA TYR A 186 -6.37 -1.07 16.16
C TYR A 186 -6.03 -2.13 17.20
N ASP A 187 -6.36 -3.37 16.85
CA ASP A 187 -6.11 -4.56 17.65
C ASP A 187 -5.11 -5.48 16.94
N GLU A 188 -4.34 -6.24 17.70
CA GLU A 188 -3.60 -7.37 17.17
C GLU A 188 -4.58 -8.51 16.83
N THR A 189 -4.35 -9.19 15.71
CA THR A 189 -5.12 -10.38 15.35
C THR A 189 -4.47 -11.65 15.90
N SER A 190 -5.17 -12.78 15.79
CA SER A 190 -4.58 -14.10 16.09
C SER A 190 -3.44 -14.48 15.15
N GLN A 191 -3.32 -13.81 14.01
CA GLN A 191 -2.25 -14.00 13.02
C GLN A 191 -1.18 -12.92 13.19
N SER A 192 0.04 -13.33 13.52
CA SER A 192 1.18 -12.42 13.58
C SER A 192 1.38 -11.67 12.27
N GLY A 193 1.70 -10.40 12.35
CA GLY A 193 1.90 -9.53 11.17
C GLY A 193 0.62 -8.94 10.58
N ILE A 194 -0.54 -9.12 11.23
CA ILE A 194 -1.81 -8.53 10.79
C ILE A 194 -2.47 -7.82 11.96
N PHE A 195 -2.76 -6.54 11.77
CA PHE A 195 -3.56 -5.73 12.69
C PHE A 195 -4.98 -5.55 12.13
N LEU A 196 -5.91 -5.26 13.00
CA LEU A 196 -7.30 -4.99 12.65
C LEU A 196 -7.65 -3.57 13.08
N ALA A 197 -7.81 -2.68 12.12
CA ALA A 197 -8.17 -1.29 12.36
C ALA A 197 -9.69 -1.12 12.37
N ALA A 198 -10.21 -0.40 13.37
CA ALA A 198 -11.59 0.03 13.41
C ALA A 198 -11.79 1.23 12.48
N PRO A 199 -12.94 1.34 11.78
CA PRO A 199 -13.24 2.48 10.90
C PRO A 199 -13.46 3.79 11.68
#